data_5d82e95a62d2025e522e3ebb276f2513
#
_entry.id   5d82e95a62d2025e522e3ebb276f2513
#
_cell.length_a   1.000
_cell.length_b   1.000
_cell.length_c   1.000
_cell.angle_alpha   90.00
_cell.angle_beta   90.00
_cell.angle_gamma   90.00
#
_symmetry.space_group_name_H-M   'P 1'
#
loop_
_entity.id
_entity.type
_entity.pdbx_description
1 polymer ?
#
loop_
_entity_poly.entity_id
_entity_poly.type
_entity_poly.pdbx_seq_one_letter_code
_entity_poly.pdbx_strand_id
1 'polypeptide(L)'
;MGKIRAGYLLQPVTHAGPRGTEIKPNETQSVPCGGKQNRKRHTDTRMEQIIAPVPRELLKKELTPDLRLRRTNKRDNEIYIVTYQNAPNTVREIGRLREIAFRAAGGGTGKDCDLDEFDTMEVPYRQLIVWDPEREEILGGYRYLPGSLFSMDDKGQPILATSHMFHFSQKFIDEYMRSTIELGRSFVAVEYQSTRPGSHGLFTLDNLWDGLGALTFLVPGTKYFFGKMTMYPSFDRLGRDMILHFLNKHFNDRDGLVTPKNPIRIEADTDFLENLFNKESFKEDYRILNTEVRKLGFNIPPLVNAYMSLSPTMRMFGTAINDTFGNVEETGILIAVDEIFDEKRMRYINSFVEQEPGSLEILRDVLKAPGNRRS
;
A
#
# COMPACT_ATOMS: atom_id res chain seq x y z
N MET A 1 21.36 -25.64 -12.45
CA MET A 1 19.90 -25.67 -12.32
C MET A 1 19.54 -25.85 -10.85
N GLY A 2 19.44 -24.79 -10.09
CA GLY A 2 19.14 -24.82 -8.66
C GLY A 2 17.82 -24.09 -8.42
N LYS A 3 16.80 -24.82 -8.01
CA LYS A 3 15.50 -24.26 -7.61
C LYS A 3 15.69 -23.45 -6.33
N ILE A 4 15.61 -22.14 -6.43
CA ILE A 4 15.55 -21.26 -5.26
C ILE A 4 14.11 -21.30 -4.75
N ARG A 5 13.90 -22.02 -3.64
CA ARG A 5 12.65 -21.97 -2.87
C ARG A 5 12.60 -20.63 -2.13
N ALA A 6 11.68 -19.77 -2.50
CA ALA A 6 11.32 -18.59 -1.72
C ALA A 6 10.47 -19.03 -0.51
N GLY A 7 11.14 -19.34 0.60
CA GLY A 7 10.50 -19.54 1.89
C GLY A 7 10.62 -18.27 2.69
N TYR A 8 9.56 -17.49 2.82
CA TYR A 8 9.52 -16.31 3.68
C TYR A 8 8.88 -16.68 5.01
N LEU A 9 9.71 -16.74 6.06
CA LEU A 9 9.31 -16.88 7.46
C LEU A 9 9.06 -15.50 8.05
N LEU A 10 7.82 -15.18 8.35
CA LEU A 10 7.47 -14.14 9.31
C LEU A 10 7.42 -14.80 10.69
N GLN A 11 8.35 -14.47 11.58
CA GLN A 11 8.28 -14.91 12.98
C GLN A 11 7.58 -13.83 13.83
N PRO A 12 6.75 -14.22 14.79
CA PRO A 12 6.15 -13.28 15.73
C PRO A 12 7.20 -12.79 16.73
N VAL A 13 7.23 -11.48 16.96
CA VAL A 13 8.04 -10.85 18.00
C VAL A 13 7.39 -11.14 19.34
N THR A 14 8.02 -11.98 20.16
CA THR A 14 7.67 -12.13 21.58
C THR A 14 8.45 -11.09 22.38
N HIS A 15 7.73 -10.14 22.98
CA HIS A 15 8.30 -9.19 23.92
C HIS A 15 8.59 -9.89 25.26
N ALA A 16 9.87 -10.05 25.59
CA ALA A 16 10.33 -10.29 26.96
C ALA A 16 10.81 -8.96 27.54
N GLY A 17 10.08 -8.42 28.50
CA GLY A 17 10.45 -7.21 29.23
C GLY A 17 11.62 -7.45 30.20
N PRO A 18 12.53 -6.49 30.38
CA PRO A 18 13.55 -6.57 31.41
C PRO A 18 13.00 -6.21 32.80
N ARG A 19 13.45 -6.98 33.79
CA ARG A 19 13.14 -6.81 35.22
C ARG A 19 13.70 -5.50 35.76
N GLY A 20 12.91 -4.84 36.60
CA GLY A 20 13.23 -3.58 37.22
C GLY A 20 14.40 -3.64 38.22
N THR A 21 15.11 -2.56 38.30
CA THR A 21 15.92 -2.16 39.48
C THR A 21 15.44 -0.79 39.95
N GLU A 22 14.96 -0.74 41.18
CA GLU A 22 14.60 0.46 41.93
C GLU A 22 15.82 1.37 42.13
N ILE A 23 15.71 2.65 41.84
CA ILE A 23 16.59 3.70 42.31
C ILE A 23 15.74 4.82 42.92
N LYS A 24 16.03 5.13 44.21
CA LYS A 24 15.37 6.16 45.01
C LYS A 24 15.64 7.58 44.54
N PRO A 25 14.78 8.54 44.90
CA PRO A 25 14.84 9.91 44.40
C PRO A 25 15.87 10.76 45.17
N ASN A 26 16.52 11.67 44.46
CA ASN A 26 17.27 12.78 45.04
C ASN A 26 16.59 14.10 44.66
N GLU A 27 16.26 14.88 45.69
CA GLU A 27 15.76 16.25 45.62
C GLU A 27 16.87 17.23 45.21
N THR A 28 16.53 18.24 44.49
CA THR A 28 16.72 19.68 44.73
C THR A 28 17.01 20.50 43.47
N GLN A 29 16.28 21.53 43.40
CA GLN A 29 16.48 22.97 43.13
C GLN A 29 15.87 23.52 41.85
N SER A 30 14.90 24.37 42.10
CA SER A 30 14.22 25.26 41.18
C SER A 30 15.06 26.45 40.75
N VAL A 31 15.06 26.75 39.42
CA VAL A 31 15.36 28.07 38.89
C VAL A 31 14.30 28.43 37.85
N PRO A 32 13.65 29.60 37.91
CA PRO A 32 12.65 29.98 36.94
C PRO A 32 13.29 30.80 35.82
N CYS A 33 13.09 30.41 34.58
CA CYS A 33 13.36 31.30 33.47
C CYS A 33 12.18 31.25 32.48
N GLY A 34 11.48 32.41 32.37
CA GLY A 34 10.34 32.57 31.52
C GLY A 34 10.69 32.53 30.04
N GLY A 35 10.05 31.63 29.32
CA GLY A 35 10.00 31.62 27.86
C GLY A 35 8.63 31.12 27.46
N LYS A 36 7.81 31.98 26.87
CA LYS A 36 6.52 31.60 26.30
C LYS A 36 6.79 30.67 25.12
N GLN A 37 6.89 29.36 25.38
CA GLN A 37 6.81 28.35 24.34
C GLN A 37 5.35 28.18 23.95
N ASN A 38 5.06 28.52 22.71
CA ASN A 38 3.83 28.18 22.01
C ASN A 38 3.73 26.62 21.96
N ARG A 39 3.12 26.03 22.98
CA ARG A 39 2.71 24.63 22.97
C ARG A 39 1.61 24.50 21.91
N LYS A 40 1.99 24.08 20.70
CA LYS A 40 1.04 23.44 19.79
C LYS A 40 0.35 22.34 20.60
N ARG A 41 -0.95 22.46 20.78
CA ARG A 41 -1.80 21.45 21.40
C ARG A 41 -1.61 20.17 20.56
N HIS A 42 -0.88 19.20 21.09
CA HIS A 42 -1.07 17.80 20.69
C HIS A 42 -2.53 17.49 21.02
N THR A 43 -3.37 17.45 20.02
CA THR A 43 -4.68 16.81 20.13
C THR A 43 -4.37 15.34 20.39
N ASP A 44 -4.60 14.93 21.62
CA ASP A 44 -4.65 13.53 22.04
C ASP A 44 -5.85 12.90 21.27
N THR A 45 -5.59 12.44 20.06
CA THR A 45 -6.61 11.82 19.20
C THR A 45 -6.84 10.44 19.78
N ARG A 46 -7.77 10.36 20.72
CA ARG A 46 -8.25 9.11 21.31
C ARG A 46 -8.73 8.22 20.16
N MET A 47 -8.08 7.06 19.97
CA MET A 47 -8.51 6.08 18.97
C MET A 47 -9.96 5.71 19.21
N GLU A 48 -10.79 5.86 18.20
CA GLU A 48 -12.20 5.47 18.25
C GLU A 48 -12.34 3.94 18.29
N GLN A 49 -13.43 3.48 18.90
CA GLN A 49 -13.75 2.06 18.88
C GLN A 49 -14.17 1.65 17.47
N ILE A 50 -13.53 0.61 16.93
CA ILE A 50 -13.84 0.12 15.58
C ILE A 50 -15.28 -0.41 15.55
N ILE A 51 -16.00 -0.12 14.49
CA ILE A 51 -17.38 -0.57 14.26
C ILE A 51 -17.49 -2.10 14.34
N ALA A 52 -18.69 -2.59 14.65
CA ALA A 52 -19.00 -4.02 14.58
C ALA A 52 -18.87 -4.54 13.13
N PRO A 53 -18.56 -5.83 12.94
CA PRO A 53 -18.55 -6.46 11.63
C PRO A 53 -19.89 -6.28 10.91
N VAL A 54 -19.83 -5.98 9.61
CA VAL A 54 -21.04 -5.95 8.78
C VAL A 54 -21.56 -7.39 8.60
N PRO A 55 -22.89 -7.63 8.73
CA PRO A 55 -23.45 -8.96 8.54
C PRO A 55 -23.09 -9.55 7.16
N ARG A 56 -22.61 -10.79 7.13
CA ARG A 56 -22.16 -11.48 5.91
C ARG A 56 -23.23 -11.55 4.83
N GLU A 57 -24.50 -11.68 5.24
CA GLU A 57 -25.65 -11.71 4.34
C GLU A 57 -25.79 -10.43 3.49
N LEU A 58 -25.39 -9.28 4.06
CA LEU A 58 -25.39 -8.01 3.32
C LEU A 58 -24.26 -7.98 2.29
N LEU A 59 -23.08 -8.50 2.65
CA LEU A 59 -21.94 -8.58 1.72
C LEU A 59 -22.28 -9.51 0.55
N LYS A 60 -22.80 -10.70 0.81
CA LYS A 60 -23.20 -11.67 -0.22
C LYS A 60 -24.28 -11.12 -1.16
N LYS A 61 -25.21 -10.32 -0.64
CA LYS A 61 -26.25 -9.68 -1.45
C LYS A 61 -25.66 -8.63 -2.41
N GLU A 62 -24.60 -7.94 -2.01
CA GLU A 62 -23.95 -6.91 -2.82
C GLU A 62 -22.89 -7.47 -3.79
N LEU A 63 -22.20 -8.58 -3.42
CA LEU A 63 -21.17 -9.20 -4.26
C LEU A 63 -21.80 -10.07 -5.36
N THR A 64 -22.42 -9.40 -6.31
CA THR A 64 -23.12 -10.04 -7.44
C THR A 64 -22.14 -10.48 -8.55
N PRO A 65 -22.52 -11.47 -9.39
CA PRO A 65 -21.61 -11.98 -10.45
C PRO A 65 -21.11 -10.92 -11.43
N ASP A 66 -21.89 -9.86 -11.69
CA ASP A 66 -21.54 -8.76 -12.57
C ASP A 66 -20.45 -7.82 -11.99
N LEU A 67 -20.21 -7.87 -10.70
CA LEU A 67 -19.10 -7.18 -10.02
C LEU A 67 -17.84 -8.05 -9.89
N ARG A 68 -17.94 -9.34 -10.23
CA ARG A 68 -16.80 -10.26 -10.18
C ARG A 68 -15.86 -10.04 -11.36
N LEU A 69 -14.60 -9.75 -11.06
CA LEU A 69 -13.55 -9.59 -12.07
C LEU A 69 -13.05 -10.93 -12.58
N ARG A 70 -12.67 -11.82 -11.66
CA ARG A 70 -12.12 -13.16 -11.96
C ARG A 70 -12.07 -14.05 -10.72
N ARG A 71 -11.77 -15.33 -10.93
CA ARG A 71 -11.25 -16.19 -9.87
C ARG A 71 -9.74 -16.03 -9.73
N THR A 72 -9.22 -16.30 -8.54
CA THR A 72 -7.78 -16.27 -8.28
C THR A 72 -7.08 -17.50 -8.83
N ASN A 73 -5.80 -17.37 -9.17
CA ASN A 73 -4.99 -18.50 -9.62
C ASN A 73 -4.75 -19.56 -8.51
N LYS A 74 -5.03 -19.19 -7.27
CA LYS A 74 -4.83 -20.06 -6.11
C LYS A 74 -6.04 -20.01 -5.18
N ARG A 75 -6.48 -21.20 -4.74
CA ARG A 75 -7.51 -21.42 -3.73
C ARG A 75 -8.94 -21.00 -4.10
N ASP A 76 -9.26 -20.90 -5.38
CA ASP A 76 -10.60 -20.62 -5.88
C ASP A 76 -11.31 -19.42 -5.22
N ASN A 77 -10.54 -18.46 -4.69
CA ASN A 77 -11.08 -17.21 -4.21
C ASN A 77 -11.59 -16.38 -5.38
N GLU A 78 -12.44 -15.44 -5.10
CA GLU A 78 -13.03 -14.55 -6.10
C GLU A 78 -12.51 -13.12 -5.92
N ILE A 79 -12.28 -12.41 -7.03
CA ILE A 79 -11.91 -11.01 -7.03
C ILE A 79 -13.10 -10.20 -7.50
N TYR A 80 -13.50 -9.24 -6.67
CA TYR A 80 -14.57 -8.30 -6.98
C TYR A 80 -14.04 -6.87 -7.10
N ILE A 81 -14.73 -6.07 -7.90
CA ILE A 81 -14.53 -4.62 -7.95
C ILE A 81 -15.84 -3.95 -7.55
N VAL A 82 -15.79 -3.21 -6.46
CA VAL A 82 -16.95 -2.53 -5.90
C VAL A 82 -16.67 -1.05 -5.68
N THR A 83 -17.74 -0.27 -5.55
CA THR A 83 -17.73 1.15 -5.18
C THR A 83 -18.75 1.37 -4.08
N TYR A 84 -18.67 2.53 -3.40
CA TYR A 84 -19.67 2.88 -2.39
C TYR A 84 -21.10 2.95 -2.95
N GLN A 85 -21.26 3.29 -4.25
CA GLN A 85 -22.58 3.38 -4.87
C GLN A 85 -23.23 2.02 -5.13
N ASN A 86 -22.45 0.98 -5.47
CA ASN A 86 -23.00 -0.33 -5.83
C ASN A 86 -22.93 -1.37 -4.71
N ALA A 87 -22.05 -1.16 -3.70
CA ALA A 87 -21.87 -2.10 -2.59
C ALA A 87 -21.49 -1.35 -1.28
N PRO A 88 -22.37 -0.48 -0.74
CA PRO A 88 -22.05 0.37 0.41
C PRO A 88 -21.72 -0.42 1.69
N ASN A 89 -22.39 -1.56 1.92
CA ASN A 89 -22.10 -2.41 3.07
C ASN A 89 -20.73 -3.09 2.95
N THR A 90 -20.42 -3.56 1.75
CA THR A 90 -19.10 -4.15 1.44
C THR A 90 -17.97 -3.13 1.62
N VAL A 91 -18.16 -1.90 1.13
CA VAL A 91 -17.16 -0.83 1.31
C VAL A 91 -17.01 -0.45 2.79
N ARG A 92 -18.10 -0.46 3.56
CA ARG A 92 -18.03 -0.25 5.00
C ARG A 92 -17.25 -1.35 5.71
N GLU A 93 -17.43 -2.62 5.35
CA GLU A 93 -16.65 -3.73 5.89
C GLU A 93 -15.18 -3.64 5.49
N ILE A 94 -14.87 -3.25 4.24
CA ILE A 94 -13.52 -2.95 3.78
C ILE A 94 -12.87 -1.88 4.68
N GLY A 95 -13.56 -0.79 4.95
CA GLY A 95 -13.07 0.28 5.84
C GLY A 95 -12.79 -0.22 7.25
N ARG A 96 -13.67 -1.07 7.82
CA ARG A 96 -13.45 -1.71 9.11
C ARG A 96 -12.19 -2.59 9.11
N LEU A 97 -12.04 -3.47 8.14
CA LEU A 97 -10.90 -4.39 8.02
C LEU A 97 -9.58 -3.63 7.78
N ARG A 98 -9.61 -2.56 6.97
CA ARG A 98 -8.48 -1.67 6.75
C ARG A 98 -8.00 -1.05 8.05
N GLU A 99 -8.92 -0.45 8.83
CA GLU A 99 -8.56 0.18 10.10
C GLU A 99 -7.97 -0.83 11.09
N ILE A 100 -8.53 -2.04 11.19
CA ILE A 100 -7.97 -3.12 12.02
C ILE A 100 -6.55 -3.47 11.57
N ALA A 101 -6.36 -3.72 10.27
CA ALA A 101 -5.08 -4.16 9.74
C ALA A 101 -3.99 -3.08 9.87
N PHE A 102 -4.35 -1.82 9.64
CA PHE A 102 -3.42 -0.71 9.73
C PHE A 102 -3.05 -0.37 11.17
N ARG A 103 -4.02 -0.38 12.12
CA ARG A 103 -3.70 -0.23 13.56
C ARG A 103 -2.80 -1.34 14.07
N ALA A 104 -3.05 -2.58 13.65
CA ALA A 104 -2.21 -3.71 14.03
C ALA A 104 -0.75 -3.55 13.55
N ALA A 105 -0.53 -2.82 12.45
CA ALA A 105 0.79 -2.51 11.92
C ALA A 105 1.42 -1.21 12.49
N GLY A 106 0.67 -0.44 13.28
CA GLY A 106 1.14 0.83 13.88
C GLY A 106 0.82 2.09 13.08
N GLY A 107 -0.14 2.01 12.15
CA GLY A 107 -0.71 3.12 11.38
C GLY A 107 -2.21 3.26 11.63
N GLY A 108 -2.94 3.63 10.58
CA GLY A 108 -4.39 3.79 10.61
C GLY A 108 -4.85 5.23 10.82
N THR A 109 -6.14 5.44 10.62
CA THR A 109 -6.75 6.78 10.73
C THR A 109 -7.10 7.17 12.16
N GLY A 110 -7.18 6.19 13.07
CA GLY A 110 -7.69 6.37 14.42
C GLY A 110 -9.21 6.47 14.52
N LYS A 111 -9.93 6.46 13.38
CA LYS A 111 -11.39 6.50 13.30
C LYS A 111 -11.99 5.11 13.53
N ASP A 112 -13.27 5.05 13.75
CA ASP A 112 -14.02 3.79 13.90
C ASP A 112 -14.05 2.93 12.63
N CYS A 113 -13.79 3.56 11.46
CA CYS A 113 -13.79 2.95 10.14
C CYS A 113 -12.90 3.77 9.19
N ASP A 114 -11.96 3.15 8.46
CA ASP A 114 -11.11 3.83 7.48
C ASP A 114 -11.88 4.07 6.17
N LEU A 115 -12.77 5.06 6.19
CA LEU A 115 -13.41 5.63 5.01
C LEU A 115 -13.13 7.12 4.95
N ASP A 116 -12.89 7.61 3.74
CA ASP A 116 -12.63 9.02 3.46
C ASP A 116 -13.49 9.51 2.27
N GLU A 117 -13.33 10.78 1.90
CA GLU A 117 -14.04 11.38 0.77
C GLU A 117 -13.77 10.66 -0.55
N PHE A 118 -12.57 10.10 -0.74
CA PHE A 118 -12.19 9.36 -1.94
C PHE A 118 -12.93 8.02 -2.08
N ASP A 119 -13.43 7.46 -0.97
CA ASP A 119 -14.27 6.27 -1.01
C ASP A 119 -15.73 6.60 -1.38
N THR A 120 -16.22 7.84 -1.13
CA THR A 120 -17.65 8.20 -1.17
C THR A 120 -18.02 9.32 -2.15
N MET A 121 -17.05 10.04 -2.73
CA MET A 121 -17.28 11.12 -3.69
C MET A 121 -18.07 10.64 -4.93
N GLU A 122 -18.49 11.55 -5.80
CA GLU A 122 -19.30 11.27 -7.00
C GLU A 122 -18.61 10.25 -7.93
N VAL A 123 -17.31 10.40 -8.16
CA VAL A 123 -16.48 9.44 -8.90
C VAL A 123 -15.47 8.83 -7.92
N PRO A 124 -15.89 7.83 -7.11
CA PRO A 124 -15.07 7.32 -6.04
C PRO A 124 -13.97 6.41 -6.53
N TYR A 125 -12.98 6.23 -5.65
CA TYR A 125 -12.05 5.12 -5.81
C TYR A 125 -12.79 3.79 -5.78
N ARG A 126 -12.38 2.90 -6.66
CA ARG A 126 -12.88 1.54 -6.73
C ARG A 126 -12.11 0.67 -5.74
N GLN A 127 -12.81 -0.30 -5.17
CA GLN A 127 -12.23 -1.28 -4.25
C GLN A 127 -12.09 -2.62 -4.98
N LEU A 128 -10.85 -3.07 -5.14
CA LEU A 128 -10.52 -4.42 -5.58
C LEU A 128 -10.36 -5.26 -4.32
N ILE A 129 -11.15 -6.32 -4.17
CA ILE A 129 -11.09 -7.20 -3.01
C ILE A 129 -10.94 -8.65 -3.43
N VAL A 130 -10.28 -9.42 -2.56
CA VAL A 130 -10.27 -10.88 -2.60
C VAL A 130 -11.30 -11.40 -1.60
N TRP A 131 -12.25 -12.14 -2.10
CA TRP A 131 -13.33 -12.76 -1.36
C TRP A 131 -13.14 -14.28 -1.30
N ASP A 132 -13.28 -14.86 -0.11
CA ASP A 132 -13.33 -16.31 0.09
C ASP A 132 -14.81 -16.74 0.10
N PRO A 133 -15.31 -17.43 -0.95
CA PRO A 133 -16.71 -17.80 -1.03
C PRO A 133 -17.09 -18.94 -0.07
N GLU A 134 -16.12 -19.72 0.42
CA GLU A 134 -16.36 -20.80 1.38
C GLU A 134 -16.56 -20.23 2.79
N ARG A 135 -15.74 -19.25 3.16
CA ARG A 135 -15.81 -18.59 4.49
C ARG A 135 -16.72 -17.39 4.52
N GLU A 136 -17.08 -16.88 3.35
CA GLU A 136 -17.84 -15.64 3.21
C GLU A 136 -17.15 -14.45 3.87
N GLU A 137 -15.84 -14.28 3.54
CA GLU A 137 -14.96 -13.27 4.17
C GLU A 137 -14.10 -12.55 3.14
N ILE A 138 -13.84 -11.26 3.40
CA ILE A 138 -12.88 -10.45 2.65
C ILE A 138 -11.48 -10.73 3.20
N LEU A 139 -10.59 -11.24 2.35
CA LEU A 139 -9.22 -11.59 2.74
C LEU A 139 -8.26 -10.40 2.68
N GLY A 140 -8.54 -9.44 1.81
CA GLY A 140 -7.73 -8.26 1.60
C GLY A 140 -8.19 -7.46 0.40
N GLY A 141 -7.53 -6.34 0.13
CA GLY A 141 -7.92 -5.47 -0.97
C GLY A 141 -6.93 -4.36 -1.28
N TYR A 142 -7.24 -3.66 -2.36
CA TYR A 142 -6.66 -2.40 -2.79
C TYR A 142 -7.77 -1.43 -3.14
N ARG A 143 -7.56 -0.14 -2.91
CA ARG A 143 -8.36 0.86 -3.60
C ARG A 143 -7.57 1.45 -4.77
N TYR A 144 -8.25 1.80 -5.86
CA TYR A 144 -7.60 2.34 -7.03
C TYR A 144 -8.47 3.36 -7.77
N LEU A 145 -7.81 4.26 -8.50
CA LEU A 145 -8.45 5.19 -9.41
C LEU A 145 -7.70 5.20 -10.75
N PRO A 146 -8.40 4.98 -11.90
CA PRO A 146 -7.81 5.17 -13.22
C PRO A 146 -7.50 6.63 -13.51
N GLY A 147 -6.36 6.92 -14.12
CA GLY A 147 -5.93 8.28 -14.45
C GLY A 147 -6.84 9.05 -15.40
N SER A 148 -7.64 8.33 -16.18
CA SER A 148 -8.69 8.94 -17.00
C SER A 148 -9.85 9.55 -16.20
N LEU A 149 -9.94 9.24 -14.90
CA LEU A 149 -10.95 9.73 -13.97
C LEU A 149 -10.39 10.72 -12.94
N PHE A 150 -9.11 11.10 -13.04
CA PHE A 150 -8.53 12.09 -12.14
C PHE A 150 -9.15 13.45 -12.37
N SER A 151 -9.62 14.08 -11.29
CA SER A 151 -10.02 15.48 -11.27
C SER A 151 -8.81 16.36 -10.97
N MET A 152 -8.87 17.65 -11.35
CA MET A 152 -7.81 18.61 -11.12
C MET A 152 -8.30 19.70 -10.18
N ASP A 153 -7.42 20.19 -9.32
CA ASP A 153 -7.68 21.36 -8.50
C ASP A 153 -7.48 22.67 -9.29
N ASP A 154 -7.79 23.81 -8.66
CA ASP A 154 -7.66 25.14 -9.26
C ASP A 154 -6.20 25.53 -9.62
N LYS A 155 -5.23 24.78 -9.14
CA LYS A 155 -3.79 24.98 -9.40
C LYS A 155 -3.26 24.02 -10.47
N GLY A 156 -4.13 23.23 -11.10
CA GLY A 156 -3.76 22.23 -12.09
C GLY A 156 -3.06 21.01 -11.50
N GLN A 157 -3.27 20.71 -10.21
CA GLN A 157 -2.76 19.48 -9.59
C GLN A 157 -3.87 18.43 -9.54
N PRO A 158 -3.55 17.13 -9.72
CA PRO A 158 -4.54 16.09 -9.59
C PRO A 158 -5.05 15.97 -8.15
N ILE A 159 -6.37 15.76 -8.00
CA ILE A 159 -7.01 15.53 -6.70
C ILE A 159 -7.00 14.03 -6.44
N LEU A 160 -5.97 13.57 -5.73
CA LEU A 160 -5.72 12.17 -5.42
C LEU A 160 -5.57 11.96 -3.91
N ALA A 161 -5.78 10.73 -3.47
CA ALA A 161 -5.52 10.36 -2.08
C ALA A 161 -4.05 10.59 -1.64
N THR A 162 -3.12 10.69 -2.59
CA THR A 162 -1.71 10.99 -2.35
C THR A 162 -1.38 12.49 -2.47
N SER A 163 -2.28 13.33 -2.98
CA SER A 163 -2.00 14.74 -3.28
C SER A 163 -1.69 15.60 -2.05
N HIS A 164 -2.11 15.18 -0.86
CA HIS A 164 -1.72 15.90 0.36
C HIS A 164 -0.21 15.75 0.67
N MET A 165 0.44 14.67 0.24
CA MET A 165 1.85 14.37 0.47
C MET A 165 2.77 14.71 -0.70
N PHE A 166 2.26 14.64 -1.94
CA PHE A 166 3.07 14.74 -3.15
C PHE A 166 2.62 15.88 -4.06
N HIS A 167 3.59 16.44 -4.78
CA HIS A 167 3.39 17.37 -5.89
C HIS A 167 3.72 16.66 -7.19
N PHE A 168 2.88 16.84 -8.20
CA PHE A 168 3.02 16.22 -9.52
C PHE A 168 3.55 17.25 -10.52
N SER A 169 4.63 16.93 -11.23
CA SER A 169 5.18 17.81 -12.26
C SER A 169 4.26 17.91 -13.45
N GLN A 170 4.41 19.00 -14.25
CA GLN A 170 3.67 19.15 -15.50
C GLN A 170 3.94 17.97 -16.45
N LYS A 171 5.19 17.47 -16.50
CA LYS A 171 5.55 16.30 -17.28
C LYS A 171 4.76 15.05 -16.87
N PHE A 172 4.58 14.81 -15.56
CA PHE A 172 3.74 13.70 -15.08
C PHE A 172 2.30 13.87 -15.54
N ILE A 173 1.74 15.08 -15.43
CA ILE A 173 0.35 15.38 -15.78
C ILE A 173 0.11 15.17 -17.27
N ASP A 174 1.01 15.64 -18.12
CA ASP A 174 0.84 15.63 -19.58
C ASP A 174 1.12 14.25 -20.20
N GLU A 175 2.15 13.52 -19.69
CA GLU A 175 2.68 12.34 -20.36
C GLU A 175 2.26 11.02 -19.67
N TYR A 176 2.09 11.03 -18.34
CA TYR A 176 1.91 9.81 -17.53
C TYR A 176 0.50 9.65 -16.99
N MET A 177 -0.11 10.73 -16.50
CA MET A 177 -1.30 10.72 -15.66
C MET A 177 -2.44 9.89 -16.28
N ARG A 178 -2.81 10.14 -17.54
CA ARG A 178 -3.94 9.44 -18.19
C ARG A 178 -3.75 7.93 -18.30
N SER A 179 -2.50 7.50 -18.43
CA SER A 179 -2.13 6.07 -18.56
C SER A 179 -1.77 5.43 -17.24
N THR A 180 -1.99 6.12 -16.12
CA THR A 180 -1.64 5.66 -14.76
C THR A 180 -2.90 5.20 -14.02
N ILE A 181 -2.77 4.12 -13.24
CA ILE A 181 -3.73 3.77 -12.18
C ILE A 181 -3.07 4.10 -10.85
N GLU A 182 -3.70 4.97 -10.05
CA GLU A 182 -3.27 5.16 -8.66
C GLU A 182 -3.79 4.00 -7.81
N LEU A 183 -2.89 3.44 -6.99
CA LEU A 183 -3.15 2.35 -6.05
C LEU A 183 -2.95 2.83 -4.62
N GLY A 184 -3.83 2.47 -3.72
CA GLY A 184 -3.72 2.83 -2.32
C GLY A 184 -4.43 1.84 -1.39
N ARG A 185 -4.31 2.09 -0.08
CA ARG A 185 -5.00 1.31 0.96
C ARG A 185 -4.86 -0.21 0.77
N SER A 186 -3.66 -0.67 0.39
CA SER A 186 -3.35 -2.10 0.33
C SER A 186 -3.43 -2.72 1.72
N PHE A 187 -4.25 -3.74 1.88
CA PHE A 187 -4.36 -4.46 3.15
C PHE A 187 -4.58 -5.96 2.93
N VAL A 188 -4.16 -6.73 3.92
CA VAL A 188 -4.55 -8.12 4.13
C VAL A 188 -5.19 -8.16 5.52
N ALA A 189 -6.36 -8.77 5.66
CA ALA A 189 -7.00 -8.91 6.95
C ALA A 189 -6.10 -9.67 7.92
N VAL A 190 -6.08 -9.24 9.20
CA VAL A 190 -5.08 -9.68 10.18
C VAL A 190 -5.04 -11.21 10.34
N GLU A 191 -6.20 -11.85 10.27
CA GLU A 191 -6.36 -13.30 10.36
C GLU A 191 -5.67 -14.04 9.21
N TYR A 192 -5.46 -13.34 8.08
CA TYR A 192 -4.86 -13.86 6.85
C TYR A 192 -3.44 -13.38 6.59
N GLN A 193 -2.81 -12.68 7.51
CA GLN A 193 -1.40 -12.24 7.40
C GLN A 193 -0.39 -13.33 7.75
N SER A 194 -0.83 -14.44 8.34
CA SER A 194 0.06 -15.52 8.78
C SER A 194 0.65 -16.27 7.59
N THR A 195 1.97 -16.46 7.63
CA THR A 195 2.72 -17.28 6.67
C THR A 195 2.92 -18.73 7.15
N ARG A 196 2.25 -19.14 8.21
CA ARG A 196 2.37 -20.51 8.74
C ARG A 196 1.92 -21.51 7.65
N PRO A 197 2.65 -22.64 7.48
CA PRO A 197 2.23 -23.70 6.56
C PRO A 197 0.78 -24.13 6.87
N GLY A 198 -0.07 -24.18 5.85
CA GLY A 198 -1.49 -24.49 5.99
C GLY A 198 -2.39 -23.30 6.33
N SER A 199 -1.85 -22.10 6.60
CA SER A 199 -2.67 -20.90 6.80
C SER A 199 -3.35 -20.50 5.49
N HIS A 200 -4.62 -20.07 5.57
CA HIS A 200 -5.39 -19.61 4.41
C HIS A 200 -4.83 -18.29 3.85
N GLY A 201 -4.09 -17.53 4.65
CA GLY A 201 -3.46 -16.26 4.26
C GLY A 201 -2.21 -16.37 3.39
N LEU A 202 -1.64 -17.57 3.23
CA LEU A 202 -0.36 -17.76 2.52
C LEU A 202 -0.35 -17.19 1.09
N PHE A 203 -1.50 -17.12 0.43
CA PHE A 203 -1.64 -16.68 -0.95
C PHE A 203 -2.40 -15.37 -1.12
N THR A 204 -2.85 -14.73 -0.02
CA THR A 204 -3.71 -13.54 -0.13
C THR A 204 -3.02 -12.41 -0.89
N LEU A 205 -1.74 -12.15 -0.62
CA LEU A 205 -0.98 -11.14 -1.35
C LEU A 205 -0.82 -11.50 -2.83
N ASP A 206 -0.54 -12.76 -3.16
CA ASP A 206 -0.49 -13.27 -4.53
C ASP A 206 -1.84 -13.08 -5.25
N ASN A 207 -2.95 -13.39 -4.56
CA ASN A 207 -4.29 -13.25 -5.11
C ASN A 207 -4.65 -11.76 -5.37
N LEU A 208 -4.18 -10.84 -4.54
CA LEU A 208 -4.30 -9.40 -4.80
C LEU A 208 -3.55 -8.99 -6.07
N TRP A 209 -2.38 -9.57 -6.32
CA TRP A 209 -1.61 -9.33 -7.55
C TRP A 209 -2.30 -9.89 -8.80
N ASP A 210 -3.02 -11.01 -8.69
CA ASP A 210 -3.89 -11.51 -9.77
C ASP A 210 -4.94 -10.46 -10.17
N GLY A 211 -5.51 -9.76 -9.17
CA GLY A 211 -6.44 -8.66 -9.40
C GLY A 211 -5.80 -7.44 -10.07
N LEU A 212 -4.63 -7.00 -9.56
CA LEU A 212 -3.91 -5.86 -10.15
C LEU A 212 -3.50 -6.13 -11.60
N GLY A 213 -3.06 -7.35 -11.91
CA GLY A 213 -2.77 -7.77 -13.29
C GLY A 213 -3.99 -7.65 -14.19
N ALA A 214 -5.16 -8.06 -13.72
CA ALA A 214 -6.40 -7.96 -14.48
C ALA A 214 -6.86 -6.50 -14.72
N LEU A 215 -6.48 -5.54 -13.85
CA LEU A 215 -6.81 -4.12 -14.06
C LEU A 215 -6.20 -3.57 -15.35
N THR A 216 -5.07 -4.08 -15.82
CA THR A 216 -4.44 -3.65 -17.07
C THR A 216 -5.32 -3.91 -18.29
N PHE A 217 -6.17 -4.94 -18.23
CA PHE A 217 -7.17 -5.25 -19.26
C PHE A 217 -8.49 -4.51 -19.03
N LEU A 218 -8.90 -4.36 -17.78
CA LEU A 218 -10.14 -3.68 -17.43
C LEU A 218 -10.07 -2.18 -17.75
N VAL A 219 -8.89 -1.56 -17.60
CA VAL A 219 -8.63 -0.16 -17.87
C VAL A 219 -7.73 -0.03 -19.10
N PRO A 220 -8.30 0.08 -20.32
CA PRO A 220 -7.52 0.16 -21.54
C PRO A 220 -6.57 1.36 -21.54
N GLY A 221 -5.36 1.15 -22.05
CA GLY A 221 -4.34 2.20 -22.12
C GLY A 221 -3.54 2.37 -20.84
N THR A 222 -3.73 1.52 -19.84
CA THR A 222 -2.90 1.50 -18.62
C THR A 222 -1.46 1.14 -18.97
N LYS A 223 -0.53 2.03 -18.65
CA LYS A 223 0.91 1.84 -18.82
C LYS A 223 1.64 1.84 -17.47
N TYR A 224 1.06 2.47 -16.45
CA TYR A 224 1.74 2.68 -15.17
C TYR A 224 0.82 2.39 -13.99
N PHE A 225 1.41 1.87 -12.93
CA PHE A 225 0.85 1.86 -11.60
C PHE A 225 1.62 2.88 -10.74
N PHE A 226 0.91 3.82 -10.16
CA PHE A 226 1.42 4.77 -9.18
C PHE A 226 0.88 4.39 -7.80
N GLY A 227 1.73 4.38 -6.81
CA GLY A 227 1.34 4.06 -5.44
C GLY A 227 2.42 4.46 -4.45
N LYS A 228 2.35 3.89 -3.26
CA LYS A 228 3.29 4.19 -2.19
C LYS A 228 3.63 2.96 -1.37
N MET A 229 4.85 2.93 -0.88
CA MET A 229 5.34 1.96 0.10
C MET A 229 5.30 2.60 1.48
N THR A 230 4.72 1.90 2.46
CA THR A 230 4.59 2.39 3.83
C THR A 230 5.65 1.74 4.72
N MET A 231 6.37 2.56 5.48
CA MET A 231 7.18 2.14 6.61
C MET A 231 6.59 2.72 7.89
N TYR A 232 6.46 1.86 8.91
CA TYR A 232 5.82 2.23 10.16
C TYR A 232 6.84 2.81 11.15
N PRO A 233 6.44 3.72 12.06
CA PRO A 233 7.35 4.37 13.01
C PRO A 233 8.09 3.40 13.95
N SER A 234 7.56 2.20 14.12
CA SER A 234 8.17 1.12 14.90
C SER A 234 9.36 0.44 14.22
N PHE A 235 9.58 0.69 12.93
CA PHE A 235 10.71 0.13 12.20
C PHE A 235 12.01 0.82 12.61
N ASP A 236 13.12 0.04 12.66
CA ASP A 236 14.43 0.58 13.04
C ASP A 236 14.88 1.72 12.12
N ARG A 237 15.38 2.82 12.70
CA ARG A 237 15.77 4.03 11.97
C ARG A 237 16.93 3.80 11.01
N LEU A 238 17.96 3.09 11.44
CA LEU A 238 19.09 2.75 10.58
C LEU A 238 18.67 1.81 9.46
N GLY A 239 17.83 0.82 9.79
CA GLY A 239 17.23 -0.08 8.80
C GLY A 239 16.38 0.66 7.76
N ARG A 240 15.59 1.64 8.19
CA ARG A 240 14.85 2.56 7.35
C ARG A 240 15.77 3.34 6.40
N ASP A 241 16.81 3.94 6.95
CA ASP A 241 17.77 4.76 6.19
C ASP A 241 18.54 3.94 5.15
N MET A 242 18.94 2.71 5.51
CA MET A 242 19.54 1.77 4.55
C MET A 242 18.59 1.43 3.41
N ILE A 243 17.30 1.18 3.69
CA ILE A 243 16.30 0.90 2.66
C ILE A 243 16.12 2.11 1.75
N LEU A 244 15.97 3.32 2.31
CA LEU A 244 15.77 4.54 1.52
C LEU A 244 16.99 4.89 0.67
N HIS A 245 18.19 4.74 1.21
CA HIS A 245 19.42 4.94 0.45
C HIS A 245 19.52 3.95 -0.71
N PHE A 246 19.27 2.67 -0.45
CA PHE A 246 19.25 1.64 -1.49
C PHE A 246 18.22 1.93 -2.59
N LEU A 247 17.00 2.31 -2.21
CA LEU A 247 15.94 2.68 -3.17
C LEU A 247 16.35 3.90 -4.01
N ASN A 248 16.94 4.90 -3.36
CA ASN A 248 17.40 6.12 -4.04
C ASN A 248 18.54 5.83 -5.03
N LYS A 249 19.44 4.93 -4.67
CA LYS A 249 20.54 4.51 -5.56
C LYS A 249 20.04 3.79 -6.81
N HIS A 250 19.11 2.83 -6.65
CA HIS A 250 18.74 1.90 -7.72
C HIS A 250 17.48 2.29 -8.49
N PHE A 251 16.61 3.13 -7.91
CA PHE A 251 15.29 3.44 -8.45
C PHE A 251 14.99 4.94 -8.52
N ASN A 252 16.00 5.80 -8.39
CA ASN A 252 15.81 7.23 -8.37
C ASN A 252 15.08 7.75 -9.61
N ASP A 253 14.07 8.59 -9.39
CA ASP A 253 13.41 9.35 -10.46
C ASP A 253 14.30 10.52 -10.93
N ARG A 254 14.89 10.40 -12.10
CA ARG A 254 15.74 11.42 -12.71
C ARG A 254 14.96 12.53 -13.42
N ASP A 255 13.67 12.32 -13.63
CA ASP A 255 12.81 13.25 -14.39
C ASP A 255 12.08 14.24 -13.48
N GLY A 256 12.11 14.05 -12.16
CA GLY A 256 11.38 14.88 -11.21
C GLY A 256 9.87 14.81 -11.41
N LEU A 257 9.34 13.62 -11.73
CA LEU A 257 7.93 13.43 -12.08
C LEU A 257 7.01 13.73 -10.89
N VAL A 258 7.39 13.25 -9.70
CA VAL A 258 6.62 13.43 -8.47
C VAL A 258 7.59 13.75 -7.33
N THR A 259 7.25 14.71 -6.48
CA THR A 259 8.10 15.12 -5.37
C THR A 259 7.32 15.19 -4.07
N PRO A 260 7.87 14.73 -2.93
CA PRO A 260 7.21 14.88 -1.65
C PRO A 260 7.17 16.35 -1.23
N LYS A 261 6.02 16.80 -0.71
CA LYS A 261 5.84 18.18 -0.21
C LYS A 261 6.65 18.45 1.05
N ASN A 262 6.72 17.45 1.93
CA ASN A 262 7.49 17.47 3.17
C ASN A 262 8.40 16.23 3.22
N PRO A 263 9.56 16.25 2.51
CA PRO A 263 10.42 15.09 2.43
C PRO A 263 11.07 14.79 3.78
N ILE A 264 11.16 13.51 4.12
CA ILE A 264 11.99 13.07 5.24
C ILE A 264 13.47 13.10 4.82
N ARG A 265 14.33 13.18 5.84
CA ARG A 265 15.78 13.10 5.66
C ARG A 265 16.29 11.74 6.11
N ILE A 266 17.30 11.25 5.41
CA ILE A 266 18.16 10.16 5.89
C ILE A 266 19.02 10.74 7.00
N GLU A 267 19.00 10.11 8.18
CA GLU A 267 19.72 10.57 9.38
C GLU A 267 21.07 9.85 9.54
N ALA A 268 21.19 8.66 8.94
CA ALA A 268 22.44 7.90 8.95
C ALA A 268 23.55 8.62 8.15
N ASP A 269 24.79 8.39 8.57
CA ASP A 269 25.96 8.95 7.92
C ASP A 269 26.04 8.57 6.44
N THR A 270 26.18 9.55 5.56
CA THR A 270 26.16 9.35 4.11
C THR A 270 27.35 8.52 3.64
N ASP A 271 28.54 8.79 4.19
CA ASP A 271 29.78 8.07 3.79
C ASP A 271 29.67 6.60 4.22
N PHE A 272 29.07 6.34 5.38
CA PHE A 272 28.77 4.98 5.82
C PHE A 272 27.84 4.26 4.81
N LEU A 273 26.73 4.88 4.40
CA LEU A 273 25.78 4.30 3.47
C LEU A 273 26.37 4.09 2.07
N GLU A 274 27.14 5.05 1.55
CA GLU A 274 27.83 4.94 0.26
C GLU A 274 28.89 3.83 0.26
N ASN A 275 29.65 3.70 1.35
CA ASN A 275 30.63 2.61 1.51
C ASN A 275 29.93 1.24 1.63
N LEU A 276 28.78 1.19 2.30
CA LEU A 276 28.02 -0.03 2.48
C LEU A 276 27.44 -0.54 1.15
N PHE A 277 26.86 0.37 0.36
CA PHE A 277 26.23 0.07 -0.93
C PHE A 277 27.14 0.51 -2.10
N ASN A 278 28.37 0.06 -2.13
CA ASN A 278 29.36 0.45 -3.13
C ASN A 278 29.43 -0.48 -4.35
N LYS A 279 28.52 -1.45 -4.47
CA LYS A 279 28.49 -2.37 -5.61
C LYS A 279 27.77 -1.74 -6.80
N GLU A 280 28.16 -2.12 -8.01
CA GLU A 280 27.46 -1.70 -9.24
C GLU A 280 26.18 -2.53 -9.46
N SER A 281 26.13 -3.72 -8.88
CA SER A 281 25.05 -4.67 -9.07
C SER A 281 23.94 -4.50 -8.03
N PHE A 282 22.70 -4.29 -8.49
CA PHE A 282 21.50 -4.35 -7.66
C PHE A 282 21.46 -5.60 -6.77
N LYS A 283 21.78 -6.77 -7.33
CA LYS A 283 21.72 -8.05 -6.62
C LYS A 283 22.69 -8.12 -5.45
N GLU A 284 23.87 -7.55 -5.60
CA GLU A 284 24.89 -7.55 -4.54
C GLU A 284 24.50 -6.55 -3.44
N ASP A 285 24.11 -5.34 -3.79
CA ASP A 285 23.64 -4.35 -2.82
C ASP A 285 22.37 -4.84 -2.11
N TYR A 286 21.45 -5.51 -2.80
CA TYR A 286 20.28 -6.11 -2.17
C TYR A 286 20.64 -7.21 -1.15
N ARG A 287 21.66 -8.03 -1.43
CA ARG A 287 22.15 -9.02 -0.44
C ARG A 287 22.72 -8.33 0.79
N ILE A 288 23.46 -7.25 0.60
CA ILE A 288 23.99 -6.43 1.69
C ILE A 288 22.83 -5.86 2.50
N LEU A 289 21.89 -5.18 1.87
CA LEU A 289 20.71 -4.59 2.51
C LEU A 289 19.99 -5.62 3.38
N ASN A 290 19.67 -6.78 2.80
CA ASN A 290 18.95 -7.85 3.49
C ASN A 290 19.74 -8.38 4.71
N THR A 291 21.06 -8.49 4.58
CA THR A 291 21.93 -8.93 5.67
C THR A 291 21.98 -7.90 6.80
N GLU A 292 22.18 -6.63 6.48
CA GLU A 292 22.32 -5.57 7.48
C GLU A 292 21.01 -5.29 8.21
N VAL A 293 19.88 -5.24 7.49
CA VAL A 293 18.56 -5.09 8.12
C VAL A 293 18.25 -6.25 9.08
N ARG A 294 18.65 -7.48 8.72
CA ARG A 294 18.49 -8.65 9.61
C ARG A 294 19.36 -8.60 10.86
N LYS A 295 20.55 -8.04 10.79
CA LYS A 295 21.41 -7.81 11.98
C LYS A 295 20.74 -6.88 13.00
N LEU A 296 19.87 -5.98 12.56
CA LEU A 296 19.08 -5.10 13.41
C LEU A 296 17.84 -5.82 14.03
N GLY A 297 17.62 -7.09 13.69
CA GLY A 297 16.45 -7.86 14.17
C GLY A 297 15.19 -7.67 13.33
N PHE A 298 15.29 -7.02 12.16
CA PHE A 298 14.16 -6.74 11.28
C PHE A 298 14.30 -7.49 9.95
N ASN A 299 13.21 -7.52 9.20
CA ASN A 299 13.23 -7.89 7.79
C ASN A 299 12.80 -6.68 6.96
N ILE A 300 13.27 -6.61 5.71
CA ILE A 300 12.72 -5.63 4.75
C ILE A 300 11.20 -5.84 4.70
N PRO A 301 10.38 -4.77 4.86
CA PRO A 301 8.93 -4.91 4.85
C PRO A 301 8.45 -5.69 3.61
N PRO A 302 7.52 -6.66 3.76
CA PRO A 302 7.14 -7.56 2.66
C PRO A 302 6.68 -6.83 1.40
N LEU A 303 5.93 -5.74 1.55
CA LEU A 303 5.43 -4.96 0.42
C LEU A 303 6.56 -4.20 -0.30
N VAL A 304 7.51 -3.60 0.46
CA VAL A 304 8.71 -2.97 -0.10
C VAL A 304 9.51 -3.98 -0.92
N ASN A 305 9.74 -5.16 -0.34
CA ASN A 305 10.45 -6.24 -1.02
C ASN A 305 9.72 -6.73 -2.28
N ALA A 306 8.39 -6.84 -2.24
CA ALA A 306 7.59 -7.24 -3.37
C ALA A 306 7.71 -6.26 -4.54
N TYR A 307 7.63 -4.95 -4.27
CA TYR A 307 7.76 -3.93 -5.31
C TYR A 307 9.17 -3.87 -5.92
N MET A 308 10.23 -3.93 -5.11
CA MET A 308 11.61 -4.01 -5.62
C MET A 308 11.86 -5.24 -6.53
N SER A 309 11.09 -6.31 -6.31
CA SER A 309 11.19 -7.56 -7.08
C SER A 309 10.25 -7.59 -8.30
N LEU A 310 9.50 -6.54 -8.56
CA LEU A 310 8.49 -6.53 -9.61
C LEU A 310 9.01 -6.03 -10.94
N SER A 311 9.77 -4.94 -10.92
CA SER A 311 10.29 -4.28 -12.12
C SER A 311 11.69 -3.72 -11.85
N PRO A 312 12.64 -3.86 -12.79
CA PRO A 312 13.98 -3.29 -12.67
C PRO A 312 13.97 -1.78 -12.89
N THR A 313 12.91 -1.22 -13.44
CA THR A 313 12.77 0.19 -13.83
C THR A 313 11.74 0.92 -12.96
N MET A 314 11.37 0.35 -11.81
CA MET A 314 10.56 1.05 -10.83
C MET A 314 11.18 2.42 -10.54
N ARG A 315 10.36 3.47 -10.41
CA ARG A 315 10.84 4.81 -9.99
C ARG A 315 10.41 5.09 -8.58
N MET A 316 11.32 5.66 -7.79
CA MET A 316 11.10 6.10 -6.41
C MET A 316 11.11 7.63 -6.37
N PHE A 317 10.09 8.22 -5.76
CA PHE A 317 9.84 9.67 -5.77
C PHE A 317 10.20 10.38 -4.45
N GLY A 318 10.87 9.68 -3.54
CA GLY A 318 11.13 10.18 -2.20
C GLY A 318 10.02 9.82 -1.22
N THR A 319 10.24 10.19 0.03
CA THR A 319 9.40 9.76 1.17
C THR A 319 8.88 10.96 1.94
N ALA A 320 7.60 10.94 2.30
CA ALA A 320 6.93 11.93 3.13
C ALA A 320 6.31 11.29 4.37
N ILE A 321 6.09 12.08 5.42
CA ILE A 321 5.31 11.66 6.59
C ILE A 321 3.84 11.86 6.27
N ASN A 322 3.03 10.83 6.52
CA ASN A 322 1.59 10.88 6.47
C ASN A 322 1.03 11.11 7.89
N ASP A 323 0.84 12.36 8.25
CA ASP A 323 0.37 12.79 9.57
C ASP A 323 -1.10 12.47 9.83
N THR A 324 -1.88 12.22 8.78
CA THR A 324 -3.29 11.82 8.88
C THR A 324 -3.49 10.32 9.01
N PHE A 325 -2.38 9.54 9.01
CA PHE A 325 -2.41 8.08 9.01
C PHE A 325 -1.39 7.46 9.99
N GLY A 326 -1.36 7.96 11.22
CA GLY A 326 -0.46 7.43 12.26
C GLY A 326 1.00 7.83 12.09
N ASN A 327 1.29 8.93 11.41
CA ASN A 327 2.65 9.42 11.12
C ASN A 327 3.56 8.39 10.43
N VAL A 328 2.99 7.54 9.60
CA VAL A 328 3.77 6.58 8.81
C VAL A 328 4.59 7.30 7.75
N GLU A 329 5.71 6.69 7.36
CA GLU A 329 6.59 7.19 6.30
C GLU A 329 6.20 6.53 4.98
N GLU A 330 5.82 7.33 3.98
CA GLU A 330 5.31 6.83 2.71
C GLU A 330 6.21 7.26 1.55
N THR A 331 6.74 6.28 0.85
CA THR A 331 7.60 6.46 -0.33
C THR A 331 6.78 6.30 -1.59
N GLY A 332 6.68 7.36 -2.41
CA GLY A 332 5.99 7.30 -3.71
C GLY A 332 6.75 6.44 -4.71
N ILE A 333 6.04 5.62 -5.49
CA ILE A 333 6.62 4.77 -6.52
C ILE A 333 5.79 4.75 -7.80
N LEU A 334 6.44 4.52 -8.95
CA LEU A 334 5.81 4.27 -10.24
C LEU A 334 6.40 3.00 -10.86
N ILE A 335 5.53 2.15 -11.39
CA ILE A 335 5.91 0.91 -12.05
C ILE A 335 5.33 0.92 -13.46
N ALA A 336 6.19 0.79 -14.48
CA ALA A 336 5.78 0.60 -15.86
C ALA A 336 5.33 -0.87 -16.05
N VAL A 337 4.08 -1.06 -16.52
CA VAL A 337 3.46 -2.39 -16.68
C VAL A 337 4.24 -3.27 -17.65
N ASP A 338 4.71 -2.68 -18.75
CA ASP A 338 5.44 -3.40 -19.79
C ASP A 338 6.87 -3.79 -19.36
N GLU A 339 7.38 -3.19 -18.30
CA GLU A 339 8.72 -3.44 -17.75
C GLU A 339 8.70 -4.31 -16.48
N ILE A 340 7.55 -4.86 -16.13
CA ILE A 340 7.42 -5.90 -15.11
C ILE A 340 8.12 -7.17 -15.63
N PHE A 341 8.91 -7.83 -14.76
CA PHE A 341 9.60 -9.08 -15.10
C PHE A 341 8.66 -10.11 -15.72
N ASP A 342 9.08 -10.75 -16.81
CA ASP A 342 8.26 -11.68 -17.60
C ASP A 342 7.61 -12.78 -16.76
N GLU A 343 8.33 -13.34 -15.79
CA GLU A 343 7.78 -14.36 -14.87
C GLU A 343 6.56 -13.83 -14.11
N LYS A 344 6.60 -12.56 -13.71
CA LYS A 344 5.49 -11.90 -13.00
C LYS A 344 4.36 -11.53 -13.94
N ARG A 345 4.68 -11.03 -15.14
CA ARG A 345 3.67 -10.74 -16.18
C ARG A 345 2.91 -11.98 -16.59
N MET A 346 3.62 -13.08 -16.88
CA MET A 346 3.00 -14.35 -17.23
C MET A 346 2.05 -14.82 -16.12
N ARG A 347 2.47 -14.70 -14.87
CA ARG A 347 1.69 -15.16 -13.73
C ARG A 347 0.45 -14.31 -13.46
N TYR A 348 0.56 -13.00 -13.44
CA TYR A 348 -0.51 -12.12 -12.95
C TYR A 348 -1.33 -11.49 -14.07
N ILE A 349 -0.73 -11.23 -15.22
CA ILE A 349 -1.37 -10.53 -16.34
C ILE A 349 -1.89 -11.55 -17.36
N ASN A 350 -1.02 -12.39 -17.90
CA ASN A 350 -1.42 -13.28 -19.00
C ASN A 350 -2.42 -14.37 -18.56
N SER A 351 -2.31 -14.86 -17.31
CA SER A 351 -3.24 -15.84 -16.77
C SER A 351 -4.71 -15.37 -16.77
N PHE A 352 -4.95 -14.07 -16.76
CA PHE A 352 -6.30 -13.52 -16.83
C PHE A 352 -6.96 -13.73 -18.20
N VAL A 353 -6.21 -13.52 -19.28
CA VAL A 353 -6.72 -13.63 -20.65
C VAL A 353 -7.19 -15.08 -20.96
N GLU A 354 -6.53 -16.05 -20.35
CA GLU A 354 -6.83 -17.47 -20.56
C GLU A 354 -8.09 -17.93 -19.81
N GLN A 355 -8.43 -17.31 -18.70
CA GLN A 355 -9.46 -17.82 -17.78
C GLN A 355 -10.85 -17.18 -17.93
N GLU A 356 -10.94 -15.90 -18.30
CA GLU A 356 -12.21 -15.16 -18.19
C GLU A 356 -12.47 -14.22 -19.39
N PRO A 357 -12.59 -14.74 -20.63
CA PRO A 357 -12.70 -13.88 -21.83
C PRO A 357 -14.00 -13.04 -21.89
N GLY A 358 -15.07 -13.40 -21.15
CA GLY A 358 -16.36 -12.70 -21.18
C GLY A 358 -16.61 -11.68 -20.06
N SER A 359 -15.86 -11.77 -18.95
CA SER A 359 -16.15 -10.96 -17.76
C SER A 359 -15.81 -9.47 -17.92
N LEU A 360 -14.91 -9.12 -18.84
CA LEU A 360 -14.43 -7.75 -19.02
C LEU A 360 -15.49 -6.79 -19.58
N GLU A 361 -16.33 -7.23 -20.51
CA GLU A 361 -17.33 -6.37 -21.13
C GLU A 361 -18.41 -5.98 -20.12
N ILE A 362 -18.90 -6.96 -19.36
CA ILE A 362 -19.91 -6.75 -18.32
C ILE A 362 -19.38 -5.77 -17.26
N LEU A 363 -18.17 -6.02 -16.76
CA LEU A 363 -17.59 -5.19 -15.72
C LEU A 363 -17.27 -3.77 -16.18
N ARG A 364 -16.82 -3.59 -17.42
CA ARG A 364 -16.62 -2.26 -18.00
C ARG A 364 -17.91 -1.45 -18.07
N ASP A 365 -19.02 -2.10 -18.38
CA ASP A 365 -20.31 -1.42 -18.47
C ASP A 365 -20.83 -1.01 -17.08
N VAL A 366 -20.68 -1.88 -16.07
CA VAL A 366 -21.04 -1.57 -14.67
C VAL A 366 -20.17 -0.44 -14.09
N LEU A 367 -18.89 -0.36 -14.47
CA LEU A 367 -17.96 0.63 -13.95
C LEU A 367 -17.92 1.94 -14.76
N LYS A 368 -18.74 2.10 -15.80
CA LYS A 368 -18.91 3.39 -16.47
C LYS A 368 -19.51 4.40 -15.48
N ALA A 369 -18.91 5.58 -15.39
CA ALA A 369 -19.38 6.63 -14.48
C ALA A 369 -20.88 6.92 -14.71
N PRO A 370 -21.68 7.13 -13.66
CA PRO A 370 -23.07 7.54 -13.81
C PRO A 370 -23.09 8.91 -14.49
N GLY A 371 -23.51 8.98 -15.74
CA GLY A 371 -23.57 10.19 -16.57
C GLY A 371 -23.41 9.95 -18.05
N ASN A 372 -22.89 8.81 -18.47
CA ASN A 372 -22.66 8.50 -19.89
C ASN A 372 -23.63 7.43 -20.43
N ARG A 373 -24.82 7.26 -19.83
CA ARG A 373 -25.93 6.58 -20.52
C ARG A 373 -26.45 7.57 -21.53
N ARG A 374 -25.99 7.44 -22.78
CA ARG A 374 -26.67 8.07 -23.90
C ARG A 374 -28.11 7.59 -23.92
N SER A 375 -29.04 8.54 -23.69
CA SER A 375 -30.48 8.40 -23.99
C SER A 375 -30.71 7.99 -25.43
#